data_5dbb4fce85b7f5c5862050750b7991a9
#
_entry.id   5dbb4fce85b7f5c5862050750b7991a9
#
_cell.length_a   1.000
_cell.length_b   1.000
_cell.length_c   1.000
_cell.angle_alpha   90.00
_cell.angle_beta   90.00
_cell.angle_gamma   90.00
#
_symmetry.space_group_name_H-M   'P 1'
#
loop_
_entity.id
_entity.type
_entity.pdbx_description
1 polymer ?
#
loop_
_entity_poly.entity_id
_entity_poly.type
_entity_poly.pdbx_seq_one_letter_code
_entity_poly.pdbx_strand_id
1 'polypeptide(L)'
;MIYENMKQLNGSIDGILRIAGNDVLVLSEEKLRKSLVDDLVYSAVFSPEAGVREAAAWLIRRAGAALGILSSSIHGLYEAMGKNKVSGFTVPAINLRGLTYESAQAVFRTVLKGKVGPFIFEIARSEIGYTDQRPSEYTAVVTAAAIRTGYRGPLFLQGDHFQVSGKKFASDPKKEVDAVRDLIREAIAAGFYNIDIDSSTVVDLSKPTIKEQQRNNFAIAADLTALIRRLEPKGITISVGGEIG
;
A
#
# COMPACT_ATOMS: atom_id res chain seq x y z
N MET A 1 -16.11 -13.86 -11.98
CA MET A 1 -16.98 -14.63 -11.03
C MET A 1 -16.59 -14.24 -9.60
N ILE A 2 -17.50 -14.33 -8.61
CA ILE A 2 -17.18 -14.17 -7.19
C ILE A 2 -17.32 -15.56 -6.56
N TYR A 3 -16.25 -16.06 -5.92
CA TYR A 3 -16.31 -17.36 -5.25
C TYR A 3 -17.01 -17.23 -3.90
N GLU A 4 -17.97 -18.10 -3.66
CA GLU A 4 -18.79 -18.11 -2.44
C GLU A 4 -18.21 -18.98 -1.33
N ASN A 5 -17.26 -19.88 -1.65
CA ASN A 5 -16.63 -20.78 -0.70
C ASN A 5 -15.25 -21.25 -1.18
N MET A 6 -14.48 -21.82 -0.26
CA MET A 6 -13.12 -22.32 -0.52
C MET A 6 -13.06 -23.43 -1.57
N LYS A 7 -14.12 -24.24 -1.74
CA LYS A 7 -14.14 -25.30 -2.77
C LYS A 7 -14.12 -24.69 -4.18
N GLN A 8 -14.93 -23.65 -4.41
CA GLN A 8 -14.94 -22.94 -5.69
C GLN A 8 -13.59 -22.27 -5.96
N LEU A 9 -13.03 -21.57 -4.96
CA LEU A 9 -11.72 -20.93 -5.08
C LEU A 9 -10.62 -21.95 -5.40
N ASN A 10 -10.57 -23.07 -4.68
CA ASN A 10 -9.54 -24.10 -4.90
C ASN A 10 -9.70 -24.77 -6.28
N GLY A 11 -10.92 -25.00 -6.75
CA GLY A 11 -11.16 -25.53 -8.08
C GLY A 11 -10.74 -24.57 -9.20
N SER A 12 -10.84 -23.26 -8.97
CA SER A 12 -10.52 -22.25 -10.00
C SER A 12 -9.03 -22.08 -10.28
N ILE A 13 -8.17 -22.41 -9.31
CA ILE A 13 -6.71 -22.29 -9.46
C ILE A 13 -6.06 -23.49 -10.13
N ASP A 14 -6.79 -24.59 -10.31
CA ASP A 14 -6.25 -25.83 -10.85
C ASP A 14 -5.66 -25.63 -12.26
N GLY A 15 -4.45 -26.15 -12.48
CA GLY A 15 -3.70 -25.98 -13.72
C GLY A 15 -3.24 -24.54 -14.02
N ILE A 16 -3.49 -23.57 -13.13
CA ILE A 16 -3.08 -22.16 -13.28
C ILE A 16 -2.08 -21.76 -12.20
N LEU A 17 -2.41 -22.06 -10.94
CA LEU A 17 -1.56 -21.79 -9.78
C LEU A 17 -1.37 -23.09 -9.00
N ARG A 18 -0.24 -23.24 -8.32
CA ARG A 18 0.03 -24.31 -7.37
C ARG A 18 0.58 -23.74 -6.07
N ILE A 19 -0.08 -24.02 -4.97
CA ILE A 19 0.37 -23.64 -3.64
C ILE A 19 1.56 -24.54 -3.25
N ALA A 20 2.66 -23.95 -2.83
CA ALA A 20 3.90 -24.61 -2.43
C ALA A 20 4.37 -24.03 -1.08
N GLY A 21 3.86 -24.57 0.03
CA GLY A 21 4.08 -24.03 1.36
C GLY A 21 3.48 -22.63 1.50
N ASN A 22 4.33 -21.63 1.77
CA ASN A 22 3.91 -20.23 1.88
C ASN A 22 4.01 -19.45 0.56
N ASP A 23 4.28 -20.13 -0.55
CA ASP A 23 4.46 -19.51 -1.86
C ASP A 23 3.49 -20.10 -2.89
N VAL A 24 3.43 -19.45 -4.05
CA VAL A 24 2.62 -19.86 -5.18
C VAL A 24 3.51 -19.98 -6.42
N LEU A 25 3.36 -21.10 -7.13
CA LEU A 25 3.95 -21.28 -8.45
C LEU A 25 2.90 -20.93 -9.50
N VAL A 26 3.25 -20.08 -10.45
CA VAL A 26 2.40 -19.76 -11.60
C VAL A 26 2.67 -20.78 -12.69
N LEU A 27 1.70 -21.67 -12.95
CA LEU A 27 1.78 -22.73 -13.96
C LEU A 27 1.37 -22.20 -15.35
N SER A 28 0.43 -21.23 -15.38
CA SER A 28 0.00 -20.59 -16.63
C SER A 28 -0.24 -19.10 -16.40
N GLU A 29 0.74 -18.28 -16.78
CA GLU A 29 0.62 -16.83 -16.70
C GLU A 29 -0.51 -16.31 -17.61
N GLU A 30 -0.68 -16.89 -18.78
CA GLU A 30 -1.72 -16.49 -19.73
C GLU A 30 -3.12 -16.64 -19.13
N LYS A 31 -3.43 -17.81 -18.55
CA LYS A 31 -4.73 -18.06 -17.92
C LYS A 31 -4.92 -17.20 -16.68
N LEU A 32 -3.86 -17.04 -15.88
CA LEU A 32 -3.90 -16.14 -14.72
C LEU A 32 -4.30 -14.73 -15.14
N ARG A 33 -3.63 -14.17 -16.14
CA ARG A 33 -3.85 -12.78 -16.60
C ARG A 33 -5.18 -12.58 -17.31
N LYS A 34 -5.63 -13.55 -18.12
CA LYS A 34 -6.82 -13.36 -18.97
C LYS A 34 -8.14 -13.59 -18.23
N SER A 35 -8.15 -14.41 -17.17
CA SER A 35 -9.39 -14.79 -16.49
C SER A 35 -9.26 -14.85 -14.98
N LEU A 36 -8.37 -15.67 -14.43
CA LEU A 36 -8.36 -15.98 -12.99
C LEU A 36 -8.14 -14.73 -12.11
N VAL A 37 -7.27 -13.80 -12.52
CA VAL A 37 -6.97 -12.62 -11.69
C VAL A 37 -8.19 -11.72 -11.49
N ASP A 38 -9.07 -11.60 -12.49
CA ASP A 38 -10.32 -10.85 -12.36
C ASP A 38 -11.26 -11.51 -11.33
N ASP A 39 -11.41 -12.83 -11.38
CA ASP A 39 -12.23 -13.57 -10.42
C ASP A 39 -11.62 -13.50 -9.01
N LEU A 40 -10.30 -13.60 -8.87
CA LEU A 40 -9.62 -13.49 -7.58
C LEU A 40 -9.81 -12.09 -6.97
N VAL A 41 -9.63 -11.01 -7.74
CA VAL A 41 -9.76 -9.65 -7.19
C VAL A 41 -11.18 -9.35 -6.77
N TYR A 42 -12.19 -9.74 -7.56
CA TYR A 42 -13.58 -9.57 -7.16
C TYR A 42 -13.95 -10.43 -5.96
N SER A 43 -13.38 -11.64 -5.83
CA SER A 43 -13.59 -12.48 -4.65
C SER A 43 -12.89 -11.94 -3.41
N ALA A 44 -11.69 -11.36 -3.55
CA ALA A 44 -10.97 -10.73 -2.45
C ALA A 44 -11.72 -9.52 -1.85
N VAL A 45 -12.55 -8.85 -2.65
CA VAL A 45 -13.33 -7.68 -2.20
C VAL A 45 -14.76 -8.06 -1.82
N PHE A 46 -15.44 -8.87 -2.61
CA PHE A 46 -16.89 -9.03 -2.53
C PHE A 46 -17.38 -10.42 -2.10
N SER A 47 -16.49 -11.40 -1.87
CA SER A 47 -16.96 -12.70 -1.37
C SER A 47 -17.67 -12.54 -0.02
N PRO A 48 -18.81 -13.20 0.20
CA PRO A 48 -19.50 -13.18 1.49
C PRO A 48 -18.65 -13.86 2.59
N GLU A 49 -17.79 -14.82 2.22
CA GLU A 49 -16.97 -15.60 3.14
C GLU A 49 -15.61 -14.92 3.37
N ALA A 50 -15.30 -14.55 4.62
CA ALA A 50 -14.05 -13.90 4.99
C ALA A 50 -12.82 -14.74 4.61
N GLY A 51 -12.85 -16.04 4.82
CA GLY A 51 -11.76 -16.96 4.46
C GLY A 51 -11.46 -16.96 2.95
N VAL A 52 -12.48 -16.81 2.10
CA VAL A 52 -12.30 -16.67 0.65
C VAL A 52 -11.66 -15.33 0.31
N ARG A 53 -12.10 -14.23 0.94
CA ARG A 53 -11.49 -12.91 0.72
C ARG A 53 -9.99 -12.92 1.05
N GLU A 54 -9.65 -13.46 2.21
CA GLU A 54 -8.26 -13.54 2.67
C GLU A 54 -7.39 -14.43 1.78
N ALA A 55 -7.91 -15.61 1.40
CA ALA A 55 -7.21 -16.55 0.53
C ALA A 55 -7.01 -15.97 -0.88
N ALA A 56 -8.02 -15.35 -1.46
CA ALA A 56 -7.92 -14.71 -2.77
C ALA A 56 -6.89 -13.55 -2.76
N ALA A 57 -6.92 -12.68 -1.75
CA ALA A 57 -5.93 -11.62 -1.57
C ALA A 57 -4.51 -12.18 -1.38
N TRP A 58 -4.36 -13.26 -0.64
CA TRP A 58 -3.08 -13.96 -0.46
C TRP A 58 -2.57 -14.54 -1.78
N LEU A 59 -3.43 -15.25 -2.53
CA LEU A 59 -3.09 -15.82 -3.85
C LEU A 59 -2.62 -14.74 -4.82
N ILE A 60 -3.32 -13.60 -4.90
CA ILE A 60 -2.93 -12.47 -5.75
C ILE A 60 -1.52 -11.99 -5.40
N ARG A 61 -1.26 -11.74 -4.11
CA ARG A 61 0.05 -11.23 -3.67
C ARG A 61 1.17 -12.23 -3.94
N ARG A 62 0.94 -13.52 -3.68
CA ARG A 62 1.95 -14.55 -3.92
C ARG A 62 2.19 -14.82 -5.41
N ALA A 63 1.13 -14.84 -6.22
CA ALA A 63 1.27 -14.92 -7.67
C ALA A 63 1.99 -13.69 -8.23
N GLY A 64 1.70 -12.49 -7.73
CA GLY A 64 2.43 -11.28 -8.06
C GLY A 64 3.93 -11.40 -7.76
N ALA A 65 4.28 -11.86 -6.55
CA ALA A 65 5.67 -12.08 -6.16
C ALA A 65 6.38 -13.08 -7.07
N ALA A 66 5.73 -14.19 -7.41
CA ALA A 66 6.26 -15.18 -8.35
C ALA A 66 6.49 -14.61 -9.76
N LEU A 67 5.76 -13.56 -10.14
CA LEU A 67 5.94 -12.84 -11.41
C LEU A 67 6.90 -11.65 -11.31
N GLY A 68 7.56 -11.44 -10.17
CA GLY A 68 8.48 -10.32 -9.97
C GLY A 68 7.79 -8.98 -9.69
N ILE A 69 6.54 -9.01 -9.23
CA ILE A 69 5.79 -7.84 -8.79
C ILE A 69 5.86 -7.78 -7.26
N LEU A 70 6.69 -6.88 -6.73
CA LEU A 70 7.03 -6.85 -5.31
C LEU A 70 6.75 -5.49 -4.68
N SER A 71 6.02 -5.47 -3.58
CA SER A 71 5.96 -4.28 -2.72
C SER A 71 7.37 -3.82 -2.36
N SER A 72 7.64 -2.55 -2.55
CA SER A 72 9.00 -1.99 -2.45
C SER A 72 9.01 -0.63 -1.79
N SER A 73 10.14 -0.28 -1.18
CA SER A 73 10.39 1.06 -0.67
C SER A 73 11.09 1.91 -1.71
N ILE A 74 10.64 3.16 -1.85
CA ILE A 74 11.29 4.16 -2.72
C ILE A 74 12.48 4.85 -2.03
N HIS A 75 12.72 4.55 -0.76
CA HIS A 75 13.74 5.21 0.08
C HIS A 75 15.10 5.31 -0.62
N GLY A 76 15.59 4.22 -1.20
CA GLY A 76 16.90 4.22 -1.87
C GLY A 76 16.98 5.15 -3.07
N LEU A 77 15.89 5.32 -3.82
CA LEU A 77 15.83 6.29 -4.91
C LEU A 77 15.86 7.72 -4.37
N TYR A 78 15.04 8.04 -3.37
CA TYR A 78 15.01 9.38 -2.78
C TYR A 78 16.33 9.74 -2.10
N GLU A 79 16.99 8.78 -1.47
CA GLU A 79 18.34 8.99 -0.94
C GLU A 79 19.37 9.29 -2.05
N ALA A 80 19.28 8.59 -3.18
CA ALA A 80 20.14 8.87 -4.34
C ALA A 80 19.86 10.23 -4.97
N MET A 81 18.58 10.64 -5.04
CA MET A 81 18.20 11.99 -5.48
C MET A 81 18.72 13.07 -4.51
N GLY A 82 18.55 12.89 -3.22
CA GLY A 82 19.07 13.80 -2.19
C GLY A 82 20.59 13.95 -2.18
N LYS A 83 21.30 12.91 -2.63
CA LYS A 83 22.76 12.91 -2.81
C LYS A 83 23.21 13.37 -4.22
N ASN A 84 22.31 13.88 -5.03
CA ASN A 84 22.54 14.30 -6.43
C ASN A 84 23.15 13.20 -7.32
N LYS A 85 22.94 11.91 -6.99
CA LYS A 85 23.39 10.78 -7.81
C LYS A 85 22.49 10.55 -9.01
N VAL A 86 21.22 10.90 -8.91
CA VAL A 86 20.22 10.88 -9.97
C VAL A 86 19.37 12.14 -9.90
N SER A 87 19.00 12.69 -11.06
CA SER A 87 18.22 13.92 -11.16
C SER A 87 17.54 14.03 -12.53
N GLY A 88 16.78 15.10 -12.75
CA GLY A 88 16.17 15.41 -14.04
C GLY A 88 14.79 14.76 -14.26
N PHE A 89 14.20 14.15 -13.22
CA PHE A 89 12.84 13.62 -13.24
C PHE A 89 12.18 13.74 -11.88
N THR A 90 10.84 13.61 -11.86
CA THR A 90 10.04 13.51 -10.65
C THR A 90 9.41 12.13 -10.56
N VAL A 91 9.03 11.72 -9.35
CA VAL A 91 8.26 10.50 -9.11
C VAL A 91 6.81 10.90 -8.86
N PRO A 92 5.87 10.62 -9.79
CA PRO A 92 4.48 10.91 -9.53
C PRO A 92 3.92 9.99 -8.44
N ALA A 93 3.21 10.55 -7.49
CA ALA A 93 2.38 9.85 -6.54
C ALA A 93 0.91 9.99 -6.98
N ILE A 94 0.24 8.86 -7.11
CA ILE A 94 -1.09 8.77 -7.72
C ILE A 94 -2.03 8.19 -6.67
N ASN A 95 -2.93 9.04 -6.17
CA ASN A 95 -3.93 8.66 -5.21
C ASN A 95 -5.08 7.94 -5.94
N LEU A 96 -5.33 6.67 -5.61
CA LEU A 96 -6.43 5.87 -6.15
C LEU A 96 -7.42 5.54 -5.04
N ARG A 97 -8.64 6.03 -5.22
CA ARG A 97 -9.78 5.78 -4.33
C ARG A 97 -11.04 5.49 -5.14
N GLY A 98 -11.70 4.39 -4.81
CA GLY A 98 -12.80 3.88 -5.65
C GLY A 98 -12.31 3.45 -7.02
N LEU A 99 -12.89 2.40 -7.58
CA LEU A 99 -12.51 1.78 -8.86
C LEU A 99 -11.00 1.52 -8.98
N THR A 100 -10.35 1.20 -7.86
CA THR A 100 -8.88 1.08 -7.76
C THR A 100 -8.33 0.07 -8.78
N TYR A 101 -9.03 -1.05 -9.02
CA TYR A 101 -8.59 -2.07 -9.96
C TYR A 101 -8.50 -1.56 -11.40
N GLU A 102 -9.54 -0.90 -11.88
CA GLU A 102 -9.62 -0.37 -13.24
C GLU A 102 -8.67 0.81 -13.44
N SER A 103 -8.62 1.70 -12.45
CA SER A 103 -7.75 2.87 -12.48
C SER A 103 -6.27 2.48 -12.47
N ALA A 104 -5.87 1.54 -11.61
CA ALA A 104 -4.50 1.02 -11.58
C ALA A 104 -4.12 0.34 -12.90
N GLN A 105 -5.02 -0.42 -13.54
CA GLN A 105 -4.77 -0.99 -14.86
C GLN A 105 -4.53 0.10 -15.91
N ALA A 106 -5.29 1.21 -15.87
CA ALA A 106 -5.10 2.31 -16.80
C ALA A 106 -3.72 2.96 -16.62
N VAL A 107 -3.28 3.16 -15.38
CA VAL A 107 -1.94 3.65 -15.05
C VAL A 107 -0.88 2.69 -15.54
N PHE A 108 -0.97 1.39 -15.22
CA PHE A 108 0.02 0.40 -15.66
C PHE A 108 0.12 0.31 -17.19
N ARG A 109 -1.00 0.33 -17.92
CA ARG A 109 -0.98 0.36 -19.40
C ARG A 109 -0.26 1.59 -19.94
N THR A 110 -0.48 2.75 -19.31
CA THR A 110 0.19 4.01 -19.69
C THR A 110 1.69 3.95 -19.42
N VAL A 111 2.07 3.47 -18.25
CA VAL A 111 3.47 3.29 -17.83
C VAL A 111 4.22 2.35 -18.77
N LEU A 112 3.62 1.20 -19.09
CA LEU A 112 4.22 0.22 -20.02
C LEU A 112 4.37 0.79 -21.43
N LYS A 113 3.33 1.46 -21.96
CA LYS A 113 3.36 2.08 -23.28
C LYS A 113 4.38 3.22 -23.35
N GLY A 114 4.41 4.08 -22.33
CA GLY A 114 5.29 5.25 -22.26
C GLY A 114 6.70 4.96 -21.76
N LYS A 115 7.00 3.74 -21.31
CA LYS A 115 8.27 3.38 -20.63
C LYS A 115 8.59 4.36 -19.50
N VAL A 116 7.56 4.67 -18.70
CA VAL A 116 7.67 5.64 -17.61
C VAL A 116 8.54 5.06 -16.49
N GLY A 117 9.28 5.92 -15.82
CA GLY A 117 10.09 5.56 -14.66
C GLY A 117 9.26 5.23 -13.40
N PRO A 118 9.84 5.31 -12.21
CA PRO A 118 9.15 4.96 -10.98
C PRO A 118 7.95 5.88 -10.72
N PHE A 119 6.90 5.31 -10.12
CA PHE A 119 5.69 5.99 -9.70
C PHE A 119 5.14 5.31 -8.45
N ILE A 120 4.36 6.02 -7.66
CA ILE A 120 3.76 5.57 -6.41
C ILE A 120 2.25 5.51 -6.56
N PHE A 121 1.63 4.44 -6.06
CA PHE A 121 0.20 4.42 -5.74
C PHE A 121 0.01 4.70 -4.26
N GLU A 122 -0.94 5.55 -3.94
CA GLU A 122 -1.18 5.96 -2.57
C GLU A 122 -2.64 6.02 -2.19
N ILE A 123 -2.90 5.93 -0.89
CA ILE A 123 -4.22 6.10 -0.30
C ILE A 123 -4.08 6.74 1.09
N ALA A 124 -4.90 7.77 1.35
CA ALA A 124 -4.88 8.49 2.61
C ALA A 124 -5.67 7.77 3.71
N ARG A 125 -5.32 8.04 4.99
CA ARG A 125 -6.07 7.52 6.15
C ARG A 125 -7.57 7.80 6.07
N SER A 126 -7.95 9.01 5.68
CA SER A 126 -9.36 9.39 5.52
C SER A 126 -10.05 8.60 4.41
N GLU A 127 -9.34 8.36 3.31
CA GLU A 127 -9.84 7.62 2.16
C GLU A 127 -10.03 6.14 2.48
N ILE A 128 -9.08 5.52 3.18
CA ILE A 128 -9.24 4.18 3.76
C ILE A 128 -10.53 4.12 4.61
N GLY A 129 -10.80 5.19 5.38
CA GLY A 129 -11.96 5.25 6.26
C GLY A 129 -13.30 5.31 5.52
N TYR A 130 -13.44 6.15 4.50
CA TYR A 130 -14.74 6.32 3.83
C TYR A 130 -14.97 5.36 2.66
N THR A 131 -13.92 4.76 2.10
CA THR A 131 -14.04 3.72 1.08
C THR A 131 -14.13 2.32 1.66
N ASP A 132 -13.79 2.16 2.95
CA ASP A 132 -13.58 0.86 3.61
C ASP A 132 -12.53 -0.02 2.93
N GLN A 133 -11.67 0.57 2.09
CA GLN A 133 -10.61 -0.13 1.37
C GLN A 133 -9.35 -0.23 2.25
N ARG A 134 -9.27 -1.28 3.05
CA ARG A 134 -8.14 -1.50 3.97
C ARG A 134 -6.82 -1.77 3.22
N PRO A 135 -5.65 -1.50 3.85
CA PRO A 135 -4.34 -1.68 3.22
C PRO A 135 -4.11 -3.04 2.57
N SER A 136 -4.57 -4.13 3.18
CA SER A 136 -4.45 -5.48 2.62
C SER A 136 -5.23 -5.65 1.31
N GLU A 137 -6.44 -5.11 1.23
CA GLU A 137 -7.25 -5.10 0.02
C GLU A 137 -6.60 -4.23 -1.05
N TYR A 138 -6.20 -3.00 -0.70
CA TYR A 138 -5.53 -2.09 -1.63
C TYR A 138 -4.31 -2.74 -2.30
N THR A 139 -3.43 -3.36 -1.50
CA THR A 139 -2.26 -4.08 -2.02
C THR A 139 -2.66 -5.22 -2.96
N ALA A 140 -3.65 -6.02 -2.60
CA ALA A 140 -4.11 -7.12 -3.44
C ALA A 140 -4.69 -6.60 -4.76
N VAL A 141 -5.51 -5.56 -4.72
CA VAL A 141 -6.15 -4.95 -5.90
C VAL A 141 -5.13 -4.35 -6.85
N VAL A 142 -4.15 -3.58 -6.35
CA VAL A 142 -3.08 -3.00 -7.18
C VAL A 142 -2.18 -4.10 -7.75
N THR A 143 -1.85 -5.14 -6.97
CA THR A 143 -1.08 -6.30 -7.45
C THR A 143 -1.83 -7.06 -8.56
N ALA A 144 -3.14 -7.24 -8.40
CA ALA A 144 -3.97 -7.87 -9.43
C ALA A 144 -3.98 -7.05 -10.73
N ALA A 145 -4.08 -5.72 -10.63
CA ALA A 145 -4.00 -4.83 -11.79
C ALA A 145 -2.64 -4.92 -12.50
N ALA A 146 -1.55 -5.03 -11.75
CA ALA A 146 -0.20 -5.26 -12.28
C ALA A 146 -0.11 -6.61 -13.03
N ILE A 147 -0.62 -7.70 -12.43
CA ILE A 147 -0.70 -9.03 -13.07
C ILE A 147 -1.52 -8.92 -14.36
N ARG A 148 -2.71 -8.33 -14.30
CA ARG A 148 -3.65 -8.21 -15.43
C ARG A 148 -3.03 -7.51 -16.64
N THR A 149 -2.25 -6.47 -16.40
CA THR A 149 -1.60 -5.67 -17.45
C THR A 149 -0.26 -6.20 -17.90
N GLY A 150 0.33 -7.15 -17.17
CA GLY A 150 1.66 -7.72 -17.44
C GLY A 150 2.79 -6.81 -16.97
N TYR A 151 2.52 -5.89 -16.05
CA TYR A 151 3.57 -5.14 -15.38
C TYR A 151 4.46 -6.09 -14.59
N ARG A 152 5.76 -5.79 -14.54
CA ARG A 152 6.76 -6.48 -13.72
C ARG A 152 7.66 -5.43 -13.10
N GLY A 153 7.98 -5.61 -11.84
CA GLY A 153 8.84 -4.67 -11.14
C GLY A 153 8.33 -4.25 -9.77
N PRO A 154 8.95 -3.25 -9.16
CA PRO A 154 8.58 -2.79 -7.84
C PRO A 154 7.20 -2.13 -7.84
N LEU A 155 6.41 -2.40 -6.81
CA LEU A 155 5.21 -1.66 -6.45
C LEU A 155 5.54 -0.75 -5.27
N PHE A 156 5.53 0.55 -5.50
CA PHE A 156 5.64 1.55 -4.47
C PHE A 156 4.22 1.91 -4.00
N LEU A 157 3.83 1.34 -2.87
CA LEU A 157 2.55 1.63 -2.21
C LEU A 157 2.81 2.55 -1.03
N GLN A 158 2.07 3.65 -0.94
CA GLN A 158 2.24 4.68 0.08
C GLN A 158 0.97 4.88 0.90
N GLY A 159 1.14 4.93 2.23
CA GLY A 159 0.16 5.52 3.11
C GLY A 159 0.33 7.04 3.05
N ASP A 160 -0.55 7.70 2.32
CA ASP A 160 -0.59 9.14 2.17
C ASP A 160 -1.32 9.77 3.35
N HIS A 161 -0.81 10.84 3.92
CA HIS A 161 -1.41 11.52 5.06
C HIS A 161 -1.95 10.54 6.12
N PHE A 162 -1.07 9.71 6.71
CA PHE A 162 -1.44 8.98 7.92
C PHE A 162 -1.60 9.98 9.05
N GLN A 163 -2.66 10.78 8.88
CA GLN A 163 -2.90 12.02 9.59
C GLN A 163 -3.41 11.79 11.02
N VAL A 164 -2.82 12.50 11.96
CA VAL A 164 -3.37 12.70 13.30
C VAL A 164 -4.49 13.74 13.21
N SER A 165 -5.71 13.38 13.59
CA SER A 165 -6.82 14.33 13.59
C SER A 165 -6.69 15.31 14.76
N GLY A 166 -6.48 16.59 14.48
CA GLY A 166 -6.39 17.63 15.51
C GLY A 166 -7.59 17.67 16.45
N LYS A 167 -8.81 17.46 15.92
CA LYS A 167 -10.04 17.40 16.73
C LYS A 167 -10.05 16.20 17.68
N LYS A 168 -9.68 15.00 17.22
CA LYS A 168 -9.64 13.81 18.07
C LYS A 168 -8.46 13.87 19.05
N PHE A 169 -7.34 14.40 18.61
CA PHE A 169 -6.17 14.63 19.47
C PHE A 169 -6.49 15.58 20.62
N ALA A 170 -7.21 16.67 20.39
CA ALA A 170 -7.63 17.59 21.44
C ALA A 170 -8.54 16.91 22.49
N SER A 171 -9.33 15.90 22.11
CA SER A 171 -10.21 15.14 23.00
C SER A 171 -9.46 14.03 23.77
N ASP A 172 -8.68 13.23 23.06
CA ASP A 172 -7.89 12.11 23.61
C ASP A 172 -6.63 11.90 22.77
N PRO A 173 -5.51 12.57 23.14
CA PRO A 173 -4.25 12.49 22.39
C PRO A 173 -3.74 11.07 22.24
N LYS A 174 -3.79 10.28 23.33
CA LYS A 174 -3.27 8.91 23.33
C LYS A 174 -4.05 8.02 22.37
N LYS A 175 -5.36 8.02 22.46
CA LYS A 175 -6.24 7.20 21.62
C LYS A 175 -6.07 7.53 20.14
N GLU A 176 -5.93 8.82 19.80
CA GLU A 176 -5.76 9.24 18.40
C GLU A 176 -4.41 8.79 17.83
N VAL A 177 -3.32 8.96 18.58
CA VAL A 177 -2.00 8.52 18.15
C VAL A 177 -1.92 6.99 18.08
N ASP A 178 -2.54 6.27 19.02
CA ASP A 178 -2.62 4.80 18.98
C ASP A 178 -3.38 4.31 17.74
N ALA A 179 -4.44 5.00 17.31
CA ALA A 179 -5.14 4.66 16.08
C ALA A 179 -4.28 4.83 14.81
N VAL A 180 -3.37 5.81 14.78
CA VAL A 180 -2.38 5.94 13.70
C VAL A 180 -1.33 4.84 13.78
N ARG A 181 -0.86 4.48 14.98
CA ARG A 181 0.07 3.36 15.18
C ARG A 181 -0.50 2.04 14.67
N ASP A 182 -1.78 1.79 14.93
CA ASP A 182 -2.44 0.56 14.48
C ASP A 182 -2.58 0.53 12.96
N LEU A 183 -2.92 1.66 12.33
CA LEU A 183 -2.94 1.76 10.87
C LEU A 183 -1.54 1.55 10.26
N ILE A 184 -0.48 2.09 10.86
CA ILE A 184 0.90 1.86 10.42
C ILE A 184 1.26 0.37 10.48
N ARG A 185 0.90 -0.34 11.56
CA ARG A 185 1.14 -1.79 11.67
C ARG A 185 0.41 -2.56 10.57
N GLU A 186 -0.85 -2.24 10.36
CA GLU A 186 -1.67 -2.87 9.32
C GLU A 186 -1.09 -2.60 7.92
N ALA A 187 -0.71 -1.38 7.63
CA ALA A 187 -0.14 -0.99 6.35
C ALA A 187 1.19 -1.70 6.06
N ILE A 188 2.11 -1.74 7.03
CA ILE A 188 3.39 -2.44 6.87
C ILE A 188 3.17 -3.94 6.65
N ALA A 189 2.27 -4.56 7.41
CA ALA A 189 1.91 -5.98 7.22
C ALA A 189 1.29 -6.24 5.85
N ALA A 190 0.61 -5.26 5.27
CA ALA A 190 0.05 -5.33 3.92
C ALA A 190 1.06 -5.05 2.80
N GLY A 191 2.28 -4.57 3.11
CA GLY A 191 3.31 -4.27 2.12
C GLY A 191 3.41 -2.79 1.72
N PHE A 192 2.86 -1.89 2.53
CA PHE A 192 3.10 -0.45 2.38
C PHE A 192 4.48 -0.12 2.96
N TYR A 193 5.44 0.10 2.09
CA TYR A 193 6.82 0.41 2.50
C TYR A 193 7.21 1.86 2.22
N ASN A 194 6.20 2.71 2.07
CA ASN A 194 6.30 4.16 2.00
C ASN A 194 5.16 4.72 2.86
N ILE A 195 5.47 5.53 3.85
CA ILE A 195 4.48 6.04 4.81
C ILE A 195 4.74 7.52 5.03
N ASP A 196 3.72 8.33 4.80
CA ASP A 196 3.72 9.73 5.13
C ASP A 196 2.99 9.95 6.46
N ILE A 197 3.74 10.47 7.44
CA ILE A 197 3.21 10.77 8.78
C ILE A 197 2.76 12.23 8.77
N ASP A 198 1.48 12.46 8.89
CA ASP A 198 0.92 13.79 8.98
C ASP A 198 0.44 14.10 10.40
N SER A 199 1.29 14.75 11.15
CA SER A 199 0.96 15.34 12.47
C SER A 199 0.92 16.88 12.44
N SER A 200 0.86 17.49 11.27
CA SER A 200 0.78 18.93 11.07
C SER A 200 -0.45 19.58 11.71
N THR A 201 -1.55 18.85 11.78
CA THR A 201 -2.82 19.34 12.34
C THR A 201 -2.78 19.60 13.85
N VAL A 202 -1.72 19.16 14.55
CA VAL A 202 -1.57 19.38 16.01
C VAL A 202 -0.52 20.44 16.36
N VAL A 203 -0.14 21.26 15.38
CA VAL A 203 0.66 22.47 15.57
C VAL A 203 -0.10 23.49 16.39
N ASP A 204 0.56 24.13 17.35
CA ASP A 204 -0.04 25.14 18.23
C ASP A 204 0.53 26.53 17.94
N LEU A 205 -0.13 27.25 17.05
CA LEU A 205 0.25 28.61 16.64
C LEU A 205 0.16 29.67 17.77
N SER A 206 -0.42 29.35 18.94
CA SER A 206 -0.47 30.25 20.08
C SER A 206 0.87 30.39 20.80
N LYS A 207 1.83 29.50 20.52
CA LYS A 207 3.14 29.51 21.14
C LYS A 207 4.07 30.55 20.55
N PRO A 208 5.00 31.11 21.35
CA PRO A 208 5.84 32.24 20.91
C PRO A 208 6.95 31.85 19.91
N THR A 209 7.41 30.62 19.89
CA THR A 209 8.49 30.17 19.02
C THR A 209 8.06 29.03 18.11
N ILE A 210 8.65 28.95 16.90
CA ILE A 210 8.41 27.85 15.95
C ILE A 210 8.65 26.48 16.61
N LYS A 211 9.68 26.35 17.42
CA LYS A 211 10.00 25.11 18.13
C LYS A 211 8.86 24.68 19.07
N GLU A 212 8.27 25.62 19.78
CA GLU A 212 7.14 25.34 20.66
C GLU A 212 5.86 25.07 19.88
N GLN A 213 5.62 25.80 18.81
CA GLN A 213 4.47 25.61 17.92
C GLN A 213 4.50 24.20 17.32
N GLN A 214 5.66 23.75 16.84
CA GLN A 214 5.84 22.45 16.19
C GLN A 214 6.08 21.27 17.16
N ARG A 215 6.04 21.49 18.47
CA ARG A 215 6.44 20.50 19.47
C ARG A 215 5.69 19.17 19.33
N ASN A 216 4.37 19.21 19.23
CA ASN A 216 3.55 18.01 19.08
C ASN A 216 3.81 17.35 17.73
N ASN A 217 3.93 18.14 16.67
CA ASN A 217 4.19 17.64 15.34
C ASN A 217 5.48 16.80 15.30
N PHE A 218 6.63 17.38 15.62
CA PHE A 218 7.89 16.63 15.54
C PHE A 218 8.01 15.50 16.57
N ALA A 219 7.40 15.63 17.75
CA ALA A 219 7.43 14.58 18.76
C ALA A 219 6.66 13.34 18.31
N ILE A 220 5.45 13.52 17.76
CA ILE A 220 4.62 12.44 17.24
C ILE A 220 5.30 11.82 15.99
N ALA A 221 5.78 12.64 15.07
CA ALA A 221 6.48 12.16 13.88
C ALA A 221 7.71 11.30 14.24
N ALA A 222 8.50 11.71 15.25
CA ALA A 222 9.65 10.97 15.74
C ALA A 222 9.24 9.63 16.35
N ASP A 223 8.20 9.60 17.19
CA ASP A 223 7.70 8.38 17.82
C ASP A 223 7.13 7.37 16.82
N LEU A 224 6.32 7.84 15.87
CA LEU A 224 5.78 6.99 14.81
C LEU A 224 6.89 6.49 13.87
N THR A 225 7.87 7.32 13.54
CA THR A 225 9.06 6.88 12.79
C THR A 225 9.83 5.79 13.53
N ALA A 226 10.03 5.94 14.84
CA ALA A 226 10.68 4.92 15.65
C ALA A 226 9.88 3.60 15.67
N LEU A 227 8.54 3.66 15.65
CA LEU A 227 7.70 2.48 15.49
C LEU A 227 7.93 1.81 14.12
N ILE A 228 7.90 2.59 13.03
CA ILE A 228 8.13 2.10 11.67
C ILE A 228 9.47 1.37 11.58
N ARG A 229 10.56 1.98 12.10
CA ARG A 229 11.90 1.37 12.11
C ARG A 229 11.96 0.02 12.85
N ARG A 230 11.17 -0.16 13.89
CA ARG A 230 11.06 -1.46 14.59
C ARG A 230 10.26 -2.52 13.82
N LEU A 231 9.38 -2.10 12.91
CA LEU A 231 8.49 -2.99 12.14
C LEU A 231 9.01 -3.28 10.74
N GLU A 232 10.10 -2.67 10.32
CA GLU A 232 10.69 -2.87 8.99
C GLU A 232 10.99 -4.34 8.73
N PRO A 233 10.56 -4.88 7.58
CA PRO A 233 10.97 -6.20 7.16
C PRO A 233 12.50 -6.24 6.94
N LYS A 234 13.10 -7.40 7.16
CA LYS A 234 14.54 -7.58 6.96
C LYS A 234 14.97 -7.15 5.54
N GLY A 235 15.92 -6.25 5.45
CA GLY A 235 16.49 -5.74 4.20
C GLY A 235 15.67 -4.64 3.52
N ILE A 236 14.61 -4.15 4.16
CA ILE A 236 13.81 -3.02 3.66
C ILE A 236 13.92 -1.86 4.64
N THR A 237 14.35 -0.71 4.16
CA THR A 237 14.19 0.56 4.87
C THR A 237 12.95 1.25 4.34
N ILE A 238 11.93 1.40 5.18
CA ILE A 238 10.67 2.05 4.79
C ILE A 238 10.92 3.54 4.55
N SER A 239 10.44 4.05 3.42
CA SER A 239 10.44 5.50 3.18
C SER A 239 9.45 6.17 4.12
N VAL A 240 9.90 7.18 4.85
CA VAL A 240 9.07 7.97 5.76
C VAL A 240 9.06 9.41 5.30
N GLY A 241 7.88 9.94 5.05
CA GLY A 241 7.59 11.36 4.85
C GLY A 241 7.05 12.00 6.13
N GLY A 242 6.98 13.32 6.13
CA GLY A 242 6.37 14.08 7.20
C GLY A 242 5.90 15.44 6.72
N GLU A 243 4.89 15.98 7.39
CA GLU A 243 4.26 17.25 7.06
C GLU A 243 4.66 18.36 8.05
N ILE A 244 4.78 19.57 7.53
CA ILE A 244 5.03 20.78 8.32
C ILE A 244 3.71 21.58 8.38
N GLY A 245 3.21 21.83 9.57
CA GLY A 245 2.00 22.62 9.78
C GLY A 245 2.21 24.12 9.65
#